data_e659255f5406dec6a1f8225b5a9330d8
#
_entry.id   e659255f5406dec6a1f8225b5a9330d8
#
_cell.length_a   1.000
_cell.length_b   1.000
_cell.length_c   1.000
_cell.angle_alpha   90.00
_cell.angle_beta   90.00
_cell.angle_gamma   90.00
#
_symmetry.space_group_name_H-M   'P 1'
#
loop_
_entity.id
_entity.type
_entity.pdbx_description
1 polymer ?
#
loop_
_entity_poly.entity_id
_entity_poly.type
_entity_poly.pdbx_seq_one_letter_code
_entity_poly.pdbx_strand_id
1 'polypeptide(L)'
;MKLSTGVAVAALVTACRPSAGGPPLAASVGIPQAPAAALGFDSTRLASVVDYLLTEVDSGAFPGAVIAVGRHGRLALLAPVGHYGVDDPRPVDAGTIYDLASLTKVVGLTTVCMLLVDEGKLALDAPVVRYVPEFRGPMKDRVTIRHLLTHSAGLVADLPLYDSTRTRAAALAAVDTSTLLAPPGTSYRYSDLSAIVLMQAVERQAGEPLDRLLADRLFRPLGMPATRFLPPNAWRDRIAPTEHDTLFRHRWLRGEVHDESAARLGGVSGNAGLFSNALDLSRLAATLLNGGAWDSLQLIRAETVTEFTTRQNIPPGSTRALGWDTPSDSGYSSAGAELSRRSFGHTGFTGTSMWMDPDRDLFIILLTNRVNPTRANTAILRVRARVADLVADALIHPEL
;
A
#
# COMPACT_ATOMS: atom_id res chain seq x y z
N MET A 1 81.97 -20.02 9.89
CA MET A 1 81.04 -19.14 10.58
C MET A 1 80.06 -18.57 9.51
N LYS A 2 78.92 -19.20 9.32
CA LYS A 2 77.91 -18.74 8.36
C LYS A 2 76.67 -18.30 9.13
N LEU A 3 76.42 -17.01 9.11
CA LEU A 3 75.15 -16.46 9.63
C LEU A 3 74.01 -16.70 8.62
N SER A 4 72.96 -17.35 9.05
CA SER A 4 71.69 -17.46 8.30
C SER A 4 70.72 -16.40 8.82
N THR A 5 70.37 -15.46 7.97
CA THR A 5 69.33 -14.47 8.21
C THR A 5 67.96 -15.09 7.87
N GLY A 6 67.09 -15.33 8.87
CA GLY A 6 65.75 -15.73 8.72
C GLY A 6 64.84 -14.52 8.43
N VAL A 7 64.14 -14.58 7.31
CA VAL A 7 63.08 -13.60 6.96
C VAL A 7 61.73 -14.09 7.52
N ALA A 8 61.18 -13.35 8.46
CA ALA A 8 59.86 -13.59 8.99
C ALA A 8 58.81 -12.98 8.04
N VAL A 9 57.99 -13.81 7.39
CA VAL A 9 56.84 -13.38 6.61
C VAL A 9 55.65 -13.20 7.56
N ALA A 10 55.27 -11.97 7.82
CA ALA A 10 54.05 -11.64 8.54
C ALA A 10 52.86 -11.80 7.61
N ALA A 11 52.02 -12.81 7.85
CA ALA A 11 50.74 -12.97 7.16
C ALA A 11 49.74 -11.93 7.67
N LEU A 12 49.36 -10.95 6.85
CA LEU A 12 48.25 -10.06 7.11
C LEU A 12 46.94 -10.86 6.95
N VAL A 13 46.33 -11.22 8.05
CA VAL A 13 44.95 -11.72 8.07
C VAL A 13 44.03 -10.51 7.92
N THR A 14 43.53 -10.29 6.69
CA THR A 14 42.48 -9.30 6.43
C THR A 14 41.20 -9.86 6.98
N ALA A 15 40.77 -9.41 8.16
CA ALA A 15 39.45 -9.72 8.70
C ALA A 15 38.41 -9.06 7.81
N CYS A 16 37.63 -9.87 7.05
CA CYS A 16 36.41 -9.42 6.42
C CYS A 16 35.46 -8.91 7.51
N ARG A 17 35.31 -7.58 7.62
CA ARG A 17 34.22 -6.99 8.39
C ARG A 17 32.89 -7.32 7.68
N PRO A 18 31.88 -7.84 8.40
CA PRO A 18 30.56 -7.98 7.81
C PRO A 18 30.08 -6.59 7.38
N SER A 19 29.53 -6.51 6.16
CA SER A 19 28.96 -5.28 5.60
C SER A 19 27.92 -4.72 6.56
N ALA A 20 28.09 -3.46 6.92
CA ALA A 20 27.18 -2.73 7.80
C ALA A 20 25.73 -2.86 7.31
N GLY A 21 24.85 -3.29 8.18
CA GLY A 21 23.40 -3.21 7.97
C GLY A 21 23.03 -1.78 7.57
N GLY A 22 21.99 -1.65 6.73
CA GLY A 22 21.49 -0.36 6.29
C GLY A 22 21.18 0.58 7.47
N PRO A 23 20.90 1.86 7.22
CA PRO A 23 20.68 2.84 8.27
C PRO A 23 19.57 2.38 9.23
N PRO A 24 19.69 2.67 10.54
CA PRO A 24 18.64 2.37 11.50
C PRO A 24 17.34 3.08 11.08
N LEU A 25 16.20 2.43 11.35
CA LEU A 25 14.89 3.01 11.11
C LEU A 25 14.72 4.24 12.00
N ALA A 26 14.46 5.41 11.39
CA ALA A 26 14.01 6.58 12.12
C ALA A 26 12.64 6.31 12.74
N ALA A 27 12.36 6.87 13.91
CA ALA A 27 11.06 6.71 14.54
C ALA A 27 9.97 7.44 13.73
N SER A 28 8.90 6.71 13.40
CA SER A 28 7.68 7.32 12.85
C SER A 28 6.96 8.06 13.97
N VAL A 29 6.66 9.33 13.76
CA VAL A 29 5.98 10.16 14.76
C VAL A 29 4.46 10.12 14.58
N GLY A 30 3.99 9.87 13.35
CA GLY A 30 2.57 9.94 13.01
C GLY A 30 2.04 11.37 13.02
N ILE A 31 0.74 11.50 13.23
CA ILE A 31 0.05 12.78 13.50
C ILE A 31 -0.23 12.94 15.00
N PRO A 32 -0.48 14.16 15.52
CA PRO A 32 -0.78 14.38 16.92
C PRO A 32 -1.97 13.54 17.39
N GLN A 33 -1.93 13.08 18.64
CA GLN A 33 -3.05 12.39 19.28
C GLN A 33 -3.94 13.38 20.03
N ALA A 34 -5.24 13.05 20.16
CA ALA A 34 -6.17 13.75 21.01
C ALA A 34 -7.14 12.76 21.68
N PRO A 35 -7.75 13.09 22.83
CA PRO A 35 -8.80 12.27 23.42
C PRO A 35 -9.94 12.03 22.42
N ALA A 36 -10.43 10.79 22.33
CA ALA A 36 -11.50 10.40 21.40
C ALA A 36 -12.74 11.31 21.51
N ALA A 37 -13.13 11.64 22.73
CA ALA A 37 -14.26 12.56 22.98
C ALA A 37 -14.04 13.98 22.41
N ALA A 38 -12.80 14.47 22.41
CA ALA A 38 -12.47 15.77 21.81
C ALA A 38 -12.55 15.77 20.28
N LEU A 39 -12.56 14.58 19.67
CA LEU A 39 -12.71 14.38 18.24
C LEU A 39 -14.11 13.88 17.85
N GLY A 40 -15.09 13.99 18.76
CA GLY A 40 -16.48 13.66 18.50
C GLY A 40 -16.81 12.16 18.54
N PHE A 41 -15.99 11.35 19.23
CA PHE A 41 -16.27 9.93 19.43
C PHE A 41 -16.79 9.64 20.85
N ASP A 42 -17.69 8.69 20.96
CA ASP A 42 -17.93 7.96 22.21
C ASP A 42 -16.70 7.09 22.49
N SER A 43 -15.98 7.42 23.56
CA SER A 43 -14.72 6.75 23.90
C SER A 43 -14.92 5.25 24.20
N THR A 44 -16.06 4.85 24.78
CA THR A 44 -16.36 3.45 25.09
C THR A 44 -16.66 2.66 23.83
N ARG A 45 -17.47 3.22 22.92
CA ARG A 45 -17.75 2.59 21.63
C ARG A 45 -16.48 2.49 20.79
N LEU A 46 -15.65 3.53 20.74
CA LEU A 46 -14.40 3.47 19.99
C LEU A 46 -13.44 2.44 20.58
N ALA A 47 -13.38 2.29 21.91
CA ALA A 47 -12.56 1.26 22.56
C ALA A 47 -13.05 -0.16 22.22
N SER A 48 -14.34 -0.39 21.99
CA SER A 48 -14.87 -1.71 21.59
C SER A 48 -14.31 -2.22 20.26
N VAL A 49 -13.75 -1.35 19.41
CA VAL A 49 -13.01 -1.77 18.21
C VAL A 49 -11.79 -2.62 18.58
N VAL A 50 -11.10 -2.25 19.66
CA VAL A 50 -9.93 -3.01 20.15
C VAL A 50 -10.38 -4.36 20.71
N ASP A 51 -11.46 -4.41 21.50
CA ASP A 51 -12.02 -5.65 22.03
C ASP A 51 -12.44 -6.60 20.91
N TYR A 52 -13.05 -6.06 19.86
CA TYR A 52 -13.40 -6.83 18.66
C TYR A 52 -12.15 -7.40 17.98
N LEU A 53 -11.10 -6.59 17.78
CA LEU A 53 -9.86 -7.07 17.17
C LEU A 53 -9.14 -8.12 18.01
N LEU A 54 -9.17 -8.02 19.34
CA LEU A 54 -8.65 -9.05 20.24
C LEU A 54 -9.41 -10.37 20.07
N THR A 55 -10.75 -10.32 20.00
CA THR A 55 -11.58 -11.50 19.70
C THR A 55 -11.22 -12.14 18.36
N GLU A 56 -10.89 -11.33 17.36
CA GLU A 56 -10.49 -11.82 16.04
C GLU A 56 -9.09 -12.47 16.06
N VAL A 57 -8.16 -11.93 16.86
CA VAL A 57 -6.85 -12.58 17.11
C VAL A 57 -7.07 -13.93 17.79
N ASP A 58 -7.88 -13.99 18.85
CA ASP A 58 -8.17 -15.23 19.59
C ASP A 58 -8.87 -16.28 18.70
N SER A 59 -9.70 -15.84 17.75
CA SER A 59 -10.36 -16.71 16.76
C SER A 59 -9.44 -17.18 15.63
N GLY A 60 -8.20 -16.69 15.56
CA GLY A 60 -7.23 -17.01 14.52
C GLY A 60 -7.47 -16.30 13.18
N ALA A 61 -8.19 -15.19 13.16
CA ALA A 61 -8.40 -14.40 11.93
C ALA A 61 -7.08 -13.82 11.40
N PHE A 62 -6.18 -13.45 12.30
CA PHE A 62 -4.80 -13.01 12.04
C PHE A 62 -3.99 -13.07 13.33
N PRO A 63 -2.65 -13.21 13.27
CA PRO A 63 -1.81 -13.22 14.48
C PRO A 63 -1.80 -11.89 15.21
N GLY A 64 -1.78 -10.78 14.49
CA GLY A 64 -1.75 -9.45 15.08
C GLY A 64 -2.18 -8.36 14.11
N ALA A 65 -2.51 -7.20 14.69
CA ALA A 65 -2.96 -6.05 13.95
C ALA A 65 -2.53 -4.73 14.62
N VAL A 66 -2.51 -3.66 13.82
CA VAL A 66 -2.47 -2.28 14.31
C VAL A 66 -3.63 -1.53 13.67
N ILE A 67 -4.48 -0.94 14.52
CA ILE A 67 -5.57 -0.05 14.10
C ILE A 67 -5.17 1.39 14.41
N ALA A 68 -5.37 2.30 13.45
CA ALA A 68 -5.33 3.75 13.65
C ALA A 68 -6.62 4.37 13.14
N VAL A 69 -7.27 5.16 13.99
CA VAL A 69 -8.46 5.95 13.66
C VAL A 69 -8.12 7.41 13.92
N GLY A 70 -8.37 8.27 12.95
CA GLY A 70 -8.11 9.70 13.10
C GLY A 70 -9.21 10.57 12.52
N ARG A 71 -9.32 11.78 13.08
CA ARG A 71 -10.26 12.82 12.68
C ARG A 71 -9.63 14.19 12.93
N HIS A 72 -9.94 15.18 12.07
CA HIS A 72 -9.44 16.55 12.18
C HIS A 72 -7.91 16.64 12.32
N GLY A 73 -7.21 15.84 11.49
CA GLY A 73 -5.75 15.77 11.49
C GLY A 73 -5.13 15.22 12.77
N ARG A 74 -5.89 14.52 13.63
CA ARG A 74 -5.43 13.93 14.90
C ARG A 74 -5.85 12.47 15.04
N LEU A 75 -5.04 11.68 15.75
CA LEU A 75 -5.37 10.29 16.10
C LEU A 75 -6.30 10.27 17.32
N ALA A 76 -7.47 9.64 17.16
CA ALA A 76 -8.41 9.30 18.24
C ALA A 76 -8.09 7.95 18.87
N LEU A 77 -7.58 7.00 18.05
CA LEU A 77 -7.22 5.66 18.46
C LEU A 77 -5.95 5.22 17.71
N LEU A 78 -5.01 4.65 18.43
CA LEU A 78 -3.87 3.92 17.90
C LEU A 78 -3.62 2.72 18.81
N ALA A 79 -3.97 1.53 18.35
CA ALA A 79 -3.90 0.32 19.18
C ALA A 79 -3.28 -0.85 18.43
N PRO A 80 -2.15 -1.38 18.90
CA PRO A 80 -1.64 -2.68 18.50
C PRO A 80 -2.37 -3.79 19.26
N VAL A 81 -2.64 -4.93 18.61
CA VAL A 81 -3.24 -6.13 19.22
C VAL A 81 -2.56 -7.40 18.70
N GLY A 82 -2.40 -8.41 19.56
CA GLY A 82 -1.83 -9.72 19.19
C GLY A 82 -0.31 -9.68 18.97
N HIS A 83 0.18 -10.55 18.10
CA HIS A 83 1.58 -10.92 17.98
C HIS A 83 2.08 -10.80 16.54
N TYR A 84 3.40 -10.86 16.35
CA TYR A 84 4.00 -10.77 15.00
C TYR A 84 3.57 -11.91 14.07
N GLY A 85 3.43 -13.13 14.57
CA GLY A 85 3.07 -14.31 13.77
C GLY A 85 2.72 -15.50 14.63
N VAL A 86 2.17 -16.56 14.03
CA VAL A 86 1.82 -17.79 14.76
C VAL A 86 3.03 -18.45 15.43
N ASP A 87 4.22 -18.30 14.84
CA ASP A 87 5.50 -18.81 15.38
C ASP A 87 6.38 -17.68 15.97
N ASP A 88 5.86 -16.45 16.08
CA ASP A 88 6.57 -15.30 16.66
C ASP A 88 5.67 -14.62 17.71
N PRO A 89 5.75 -15.03 18.99
CA PRO A 89 4.85 -14.56 20.04
C PRO A 89 5.16 -13.15 20.54
N ARG A 90 6.14 -12.46 19.97
CA ARG A 90 6.41 -11.08 20.35
C ARG A 90 5.20 -10.19 20.05
N PRO A 91 4.76 -9.35 20.99
CA PRO A 91 3.64 -8.47 20.76
C PRO A 91 3.96 -7.48 19.62
N VAL A 92 2.98 -7.18 18.79
CA VAL A 92 3.09 -6.06 17.84
C VAL A 92 3.03 -4.74 18.58
N ASP A 93 3.61 -3.69 18.00
CA ASP A 93 3.57 -2.33 18.52
C ASP A 93 3.08 -1.35 17.43
N ALA A 94 2.84 -0.08 17.81
CA ALA A 94 2.38 0.95 16.89
C ALA A 94 3.33 1.21 15.71
N GLY A 95 4.61 0.87 15.85
CA GLY A 95 5.63 0.99 14.82
C GLY A 95 5.85 -0.28 14.01
N THR A 96 5.10 -1.36 14.26
CA THR A 96 5.19 -2.60 13.49
C THR A 96 4.91 -2.33 12.02
N ILE A 97 5.81 -2.82 11.17
CA ILE A 97 5.77 -2.62 9.71
C ILE A 97 5.09 -3.82 9.05
N TYR A 98 4.22 -3.54 8.09
CA TYR A 98 3.48 -4.54 7.33
C TYR A 98 3.77 -4.43 5.84
N ASP A 99 3.76 -5.57 5.15
CA ASP A 99 3.63 -5.59 3.69
C ASP A 99 2.24 -5.09 3.30
N LEU A 100 2.20 -3.98 2.60
CA LEU A 100 0.96 -3.30 2.23
C LEU A 100 0.20 -3.99 1.10
N ALA A 101 0.83 -4.92 0.38
CA ALA A 101 0.28 -5.53 -0.82
C ALA A 101 -0.35 -4.48 -1.75
N SER A 102 -1.61 -4.66 -2.17
CA SER A 102 -2.29 -3.75 -3.10
C SER A 102 -2.55 -2.33 -2.57
N LEU A 103 -2.39 -2.04 -1.27
CA LEU A 103 -2.34 -0.64 -0.82
C LEU A 103 -1.18 0.13 -1.49
N THR A 104 -0.17 -0.55 -2.02
CA THR A 104 0.89 0.04 -2.86
C THR A 104 0.31 0.86 -4.02
N LYS A 105 -0.79 0.37 -4.63
CA LYS A 105 -1.46 1.04 -5.75
C LYS A 105 -1.94 2.44 -5.39
N VAL A 106 -2.39 2.64 -4.15
CA VAL A 106 -2.97 3.92 -3.73
C VAL A 106 -2.01 4.74 -2.90
N VAL A 107 -1.31 4.15 -1.94
CA VAL A 107 -0.32 4.83 -1.10
C VAL A 107 0.87 5.36 -1.92
N GLY A 108 1.30 4.60 -2.92
CA GLY A 108 2.42 4.96 -3.79
C GLY A 108 1.96 5.45 -5.17
N LEU A 109 1.56 4.51 -6.02
CA LEU A 109 1.38 4.77 -7.45
C LEU A 109 0.33 5.84 -7.74
N THR A 110 -0.89 5.72 -7.20
CA THR A 110 -1.96 6.71 -7.44
C THR A 110 -1.58 8.08 -6.89
N THR A 111 -1.00 8.14 -5.68
CA THR A 111 -0.61 9.42 -5.08
C THR A 111 0.48 10.12 -5.89
N VAL A 112 1.44 9.39 -6.45
CA VAL A 112 2.43 10.01 -7.35
C VAL A 112 1.84 10.36 -8.71
N CYS A 113 0.83 9.65 -9.19
CA CYS A 113 0.08 10.08 -10.39
C CYS A 113 -0.58 11.43 -10.17
N MET A 114 -1.17 11.70 -8.99
CA MET A 114 -1.71 13.02 -8.66
C MET A 114 -0.64 14.10 -8.79
N LEU A 115 0.57 13.88 -8.26
CA LEU A 115 1.69 14.85 -8.39
C LEU A 115 2.06 15.10 -9.86
N LEU A 116 2.15 14.04 -10.67
CA LEU A 116 2.52 14.20 -12.09
C LEU A 116 1.40 14.83 -12.92
N VAL A 117 0.13 14.63 -12.55
CA VAL A 117 -1.01 15.34 -13.15
C VAL A 117 -0.94 16.82 -12.81
N ASP A 118 -0.69 17.18 -11.56
CA ASP A 118 -0.53 18.56 -11.11
C ASP A 118 0.60 19.30 -11.85
N GLU A 119 1.67 18.58 -12.19
CA GLU A 119 2.81 19.11 -12.95
C GLU A 119 2.57 19.12 -14.46
N GLY A 120 1.42 18.63 -14.94
CA GLY A 120 1.14 18.50 -16.37
C GLY A 120 1.99 17.45 -17.10
N LYS A 121 2.72 16.61 -16.36
CA LYS A 121 3.55 15.53 -16.91
C LYS A 121 2.75 14.28 -17.30
N LEU A 122 1.63 14.05 -16.63
CA LEU A 122 0.73 12.93 -16.90
C LEU A 122 -0.68 13.46 -17.16
N ALA A 123 -1.26 13.12 -18.31
CA ALA A 123 -2.63 13.50 -18.66
C ALA A 123 -3.54 12.27 -18.57
N LEU A 124 -4.62 12.36 -17.77
CA LEU A 124 -5.51 11.25 -17.50
C LEU A 124 -6.13 10.63 -18.75
N ASP A 125 -6.50 11.46 -19.73
CA ASP A 125 -7.18 11.03 -20.94
C ASP A 125 -6.23 10.80 -22.14
N ALA A 126 -4.92 10.93 -21.91
CA ALA A 126 -3.93 10.60 -22.93
C ALA A 126 -3.80 9.08 -23.11
N PRO A 127 -3.64 8.61 -24.36
CA PRO A 127 -3.35 7.19 -24.63
C PRO A 127 -2.06 6.73 -23.94
N VAL A 128 -2.12 5.56 -23.32
CA VAL A 128 -0.97 4.93 -22.60
C VAL A 128 0.24 4.75 -23.53
N VAL A 129 0.01 4.43 -24.80
CA VAL A 129 1.07 4.24 -25.80
C VAL A 129 1.93 5.50 -26.02
N ARG A 130 1.46 6.69 -25.62
CA ARG A 130 2.23 7.92 -25.61
C ARG A 130 3.38 7.86 -24.60
N TYR A 131 3.15 7.20 -23.47
CA TYR A 131 4.07 7.09 -22.34
C TYR A 131 4.84 5.77 -22.35
N VAL A 132 4.17 4.68 -22.79
CA VAL A 132 4.70 3.31 -22.86
C VAL A 132 4.55 2.82 -24.29
N PRO A 133 5.48 3.15 -25.21
CA PRO A 133 5.39 2.78 -26.62
C PRO A 133 5.36 1.29 -26.89
N GLU A 134 5.85 0.47 -25.96
CA GLU A 134 5.84 -1.00 -26.03
C GLU A 134 4.45 -1.60 -25.74
N PHE A 135 3.57 -0.86 -25.07
CA PHE A 135 2.19 -1.26 -24.79
C PHE A 135 1.34 -1.21 -26.06
N ARG A 136 1.60 -2.15 -27.01
CA ARG A 136 0.99 -2.18 -28.34
C ARG A 136 0.19 -3.44 -28.56
N GLY A 137 -0.79 -3.35 -29.44
CA GLY A 137 -1.66 -4.43 -29.86
C GLY A 137 -3.07 -3.94 -30.16
N PRO A 138 -3.99 -4.84 -30.53
CA PRO A 138 -5.36 -4.46 -30.87
C PRO A 138 -6.01 -3.65 -29.74
N MET A 139 -6.59 -2.48 -30.08
CA MET A 139 -7.29 -1.54 -29.19
C MET A 139 -6.44 -0.86 -28.11
N LYS A 140 -5.15 -1.17 -27.95
CA LYS A 140 -4.30 -0.58 -26.91
C LYS A 140 -4.00 0.91 -27.13
N ASP A 141 -4.07 1.38 -28.37
CA ASP A 141 -4.02 2.79 -28.72
C ASP A 141 -5.16 3.63 -28.15
N ARG A 142 -6.25 2.96 -27.73
CA ARG A 142 -7.42 3.57 -27.08
C ARG A 142 -7.39 3.51 -25.56
N VAL A 143 -6.45 2.78 -24.96
CA VAL A 143 -6.31 2.69 -23.50
C VAL A 143 -5.69 3.99 -23.00
N THR A 144 -6.36 4.67 -22.06
CA THR A 144 -5.89 5.90 -21.42
C THR A 144 -5.36 5.63 -20.01
N ILE A 145 -4.65 6.61 -19.44
CA ILE A 145 -4.24 6.58 -18.01
C ILE A 145 -5.46 6.41 -17.10
N ARG A 146 -6.57 7.10 -17.41
CA ARG A 146 -7.85 6.97 -16.69
C ARG A 146 -8.37 5.53 -16.70
N HIS A 147 -8.29 4.84 -17.84
CA HIS A 147 -8.69 3.42 -17.93
C HIS A 147 -7.82 2.50 -17.07
N LEU A 148 -6.51 2.76 -16.94
CA LEU A 148 -5.65 2.01 -16.04
C LEU A 148 -6.03 2.23 -14.57
N LEU A 149 -6.24 3.49 -14.17
CA LEU A 149 -6.60 3.88 -12.80
C LEU A 149 -7.99 3.36 -12.39
N THR A 150 -8.94 3.25 -13.32
CA THR A 150 -10.29 2.73 -13.05
C THR A 150 -10.40 1.22 -13.23
N HIS A 151 -9.31 0.52 -13.56
CA HIS A 151 -9.32 -0.90 -13.91
C HIS A 151 -10.31 -1.26 -15.02
N SER A 152 -10.47 -0.34 -15.99
CA SER A 152 -11.37 -0.51 -17.15
C SER A 152 -10.61 -0.61 -18.48
N ALA A 153 -9.29 -0.84 -18.42
CA ALA A 153 -8.44 -0.96 -19.61
C ALA A 153 -8.72 -2.21 -20.46
N GLY A 154 -9.48 -3.18 -19.95
CA GLY A 154 -9.72 -4.48 -20.61
C GLY A 154 -8.61 -5.50 -20.41
N LEU A 155 -7.60 -5.21 -19.57
CA LEU A 155 -6.51 -6.14 -19.26
C LEU A 155 -6.98 -7.32 -18.40
N VAL A 156 -6.27 -8.47 -18.49
CA VAL A 156 -6.44 -9.59 -17.55
C VAL A 156 -6.13 -9.15 -16.11
N ALA A 157 -6.68 -9.86 -15.14
CA ALA A 157 -6.47 -9.52 -13.72
C ALA A 157 -5.00 -9.62 -13.32
N ASP A 158 -4.36 -10.73 -13.67
CA ASP A 158 -2.98 -11.06 -13.34
C ASP A 158 -2.35 -11.98 -14.38
N LEU A 159 -1.02 -12.09 -14.36
CA LEU A 159 -0.22 -13.06 -15.08
C LEU A 159 0.77 -13.72 -14.12
N PRO A 160 1.04 -15.03 -14.23
CA PRO A 160 2.03 -15.71 -13.40
C PRO A 160 3.46 -15.34 -13.83
N LEU A 161 3.83 -14.07 -13.70
CA LEU A 161 5.11 -13.53 -14.15
C LEU A 161 6.30 -14.22 -13.49
N TYR A 162 6.12 -14.66 -12.23
CA TYR A 162 7.13 -15.38 -11.45
C TYR A 162 7.49 -16.73 -12.06
N ASP A 163 6.56 -17.40 -12.73
CA ASP A 163 6.73 -18.70 -13.37
C ASP A 163 7.12 -18.57 -14.85
N SER A 164 6.41 -17.70 -15.58
CA SER A 164 6.54 -17.56 -17.04
C SER A 164 7.74 -16.73 -17.49
N THR A 165 8.39 -15.96 -16.58
CA THR A 165 9.52 -15.08 -16.94
C THR A 165 10.72 -15.26 -16.01
N ARG A 166 11.91 -14.82 -16.45
CA ARG A 166 13.14 -14.96 -15.67
C ARG A 166 13.77 -13.62 -15.28
N THR A 167 13.38 -12.54 -15.91
CA THR A 167 13.93 -11.20 -15.69
C THR A 167 12.83 -10.15 -15.59
N ARG A 168 13.11 -8.99 -14.94
CA ARG A 168 12.21 -7.83 -14.91
C ARG A 168 11.80 -7.41 -16.33
N ALA A 169 12.76 -7.33 -17.26
CA ALA A 169 12.49 -6.91 -18.64
C ALA A 169 11.52 -7.86 -19.36
N ALA A 170 11.72 -9.19 -19.21
CA ALA A 170 10.80 -10.18 -19.77
C ALA A 170 9.40 -10.10 -19.13
N ALA A 171 9.32 -9.85 -17.84
CA ALA A 171 8.05 -9.68 -17.13
C ALA A 171 7.29 -8.43 -17.63
N LEU A 172 7.95 -7.29 -17.78
CA LEU A 172 7.36 -6.08 -18.34
C LEU A 172 6.89 -6.31 -19.78
N ALA A 173 7.72 -6.94 -20.63
CA ALA A 173 7.35 -7.26 -22.00
C ALA A 173 6.11 -8.20 -22.08
N ALA A 174 5.98 -9.17 -21.16
CA ALA A 174 4.79 -10.03 -21.09
C ALA A 174 3.53 -9.22 -20.72
N VAL A 175 3.65 -8.26 -19.79
CA VAL A 175 2.56 -7.34 -19.47
C VAL A 175 2.21 -6.46 -20.66
N ASP A 176 3.19 -5.86 -21.31
CA ASP A 176 2.99 -4.91 -22.41
C ASP A 176 2.41 -5.58 -23.67
N THR A 177 2.64 -6.89 -23.86
CA THR A 177 2.10 -7.65 -24.99
C THR A 177 0.83 -8.43 -24.66
N SER A 178 0.36 -8.41 -23.40
CA SER A 178 -0.87 -9.11 -22.99
C SER A 178 -2.09 -8.63 -23.78
N THR A 179 -2.99 -9.55 -24.15
CA THR A 179 -4.18 -9.24 -24.96
C THR A 179 -5.26 -8.59 -24.08
N LEU A 180 -5.98 -7.59 -24.61
CA LEU A 180 -7.17 -7.07 -23.97
C LEU A 180 -8.33 -8.06 -24.12
N LEU A 181 -9.06 -8.30 -23.03
CA LEU A 181 -10.25 -9.18 -22.98
C LEU A 181 -11.53 -8.45 -23.39
N ALA A 182 -11.52 -7.11 -23.35
CA ALA A 182 -12.67 -6.27 -23.68
C ALA A 182 -12.18 -4.91 -24.21
N PRO A 183 -13.00 -4.18 -24.95
CA PRO A 183 -12.67 -2.81 -25.34
C PRO A 183 -12.47 -1.90 -24.09
N PRO A 184 -11.49 -0.97 -24.13
CA PRO A 184 -11.27 -0.03 -23.03
C PRO A 184 -12.52 0.75 -22.66
N GLY A 185 -12.78 0.91 -21.36
CA GLY A 185 -13.93 1.64 -20.81
C GLY A 185 -15.25 0.86 -20.79
N THR A 186 -15.30 -0.39 -21.26
CA THR A 186 -16.57 -1.14 -21.39
C THR A 186 -16.80 -2.16 -20.28
N SER A 187 -15.79 -2.57 -19.55
CA SER A 187 -15.90 -3.52 -18.44
C SER A 187 -14.92 -3.18 -17.31
N TYR A 188 -15.35 -3.42 -16.09
CA TYR A 188 -14.50 -3.37 -14.90
C TYR A 188 -13.83 -4.73 -14.67
N ARG A 189 -12.52 -4.72 -14.50
CA ARG A 189 -11.75 -5.87 -14.06
C ARG A 189 -10.54 -5.40 -13.25
N TYR A 190 -10.57 -5.63 -11.94
CA TYR A 190 -9.39 -5.37 -11.11
C TYR A 190 -8.17 -6.06 -11.70
N SER A 191 -7.11 -5.29 -12.01
CA SER A 191 -5.96 -5.77 -12.77
C SER A 191 -4.65 -5.23 -12.20
N ASP A 192 -3.77 -6.14 -11.81
CA ASP A 192 -2.40 -5.82 -11.42
C ASP A 192 -1.58 -5.34 -12.62
N LEU A 193 -1.90 -5.84 -13.82
CA LEU A 193 -1.26 -5.40 -15.04
C LEU A 193 -1.50 -3.91 -15.30
N SER A 194 -2.71 -3.41 -15.01
CA SER A 194 -3.01 -1.97 -15.13
C SER A 194 -2.07 -1.12 -14.27
N ALA A 195 -1.78 -1.55 -13.05
CA ALA A 195 -0.87 -0.86 -12.16
C ALA A 195 0.60 -0.98 -12.62
N ILE A 196 1.01 -2.13 -13.18
CA ILE A 196 2.36 -2.32 -13.71
C ILE A 196 2.60 -1.44 -14.96
N VAL A 197 1.62 -1.35 -15.86
CA VAL A 197 1.71 -0.45 -17.04
C VAL A 197 1.72 1.02 -16.60
N LEU A 198 0.87 1.38 -15.63
CA LEU A 198 0.85 2.74 -15.09
C LEU A 198 2.18 3.11 -14.41
N MET A 199 2.80 2.19 -13.68
CA MET A 199 4.15 2.38 -13.13
C MET A 199 5.16 2.72 -14.23
N GLN A 200 5.16 2.01 -15.35
CA GLN A 200 6.08 2.30 -16.45
C GLN A 200 5.85 3.71 -17.01
N ALA A 201 4.59 4.14 -17.15
CA ALA A 201 4.27 5.50 -17.58
C ALA A 201 4.80 6.56 -16.58
N VAL A 202 4.60 6.30 -15.28
CA VAL A 202 5.09 7.17 -14.19
C VAL A 202 6.60 7.27 -14.18
N GLU A 203 7.32 6.13 -14.20
CA GLU A 203 8.79 6.10 -14.19
C GLU A 203 9.39 6.86 -15.37
N ARG A 204 8.79 6.73 -16.56
CA ARG A 204 9.25 7.44 -17.77
C ARG A 204 8.99 8.94 -17.71
N GLN A 205 7.84 9.36 -17.20
CA GLN A 205 7.53 10.77 -17.07
C GLN A 205 8.31 11.46 -15.97
N ALA A 206 8.64 10.74 -14.89
CA ALA A 206 9.50 11.23 -13.82
C ALA A 206 10.99 11.19 -14.19
N GLY A 207 11.41 10.28 -15.08
CA GLY A 207 12.82 10.04 -15.42
C GLY A 207 13.60 9.27 -14.35
N GLU A 208 12.90 8.63 -13.41
CA GLU A 208 13.52 7.87 -12.31
C GLU A 208 12.65 6.69 -11.87
N PRO A 209 13.26 5.65 -11.22
CA PRO A 209 12.52 4.51 -10.68
C PRO A 209 11.51 4.89 -9.61
N LEU A 210 10.39 4.14 -9.55
CA LEU A 210 9.25 4.39 -8.67
C LEU A 210 9.65 4.50 -7.18
N ASP A 211 10.55 3.66 -6.71
CA ASP A 211 11.00 3.65 -5.31
C ASP A 211 11.72 4.94 -4.91
N ARG A 212 12.56 5.50 -5.79
CA ARG A 212 13.22 6.79 -5.57
C ARG A 212 12.24 7.94 -5.66
N LEU A 213 11.43 7.94 -6.70
CA LEU A 213 10.41 8.96 -6.92
C LEU A 213 9.50 9.11 -5.69
N LEU A 214 8.99 7.99 -5.16
CA LEU A 214 8.13 8.01 -3.98
C LEU A 214 8.89 8.45 -2.73
N ALA A 215 10.11 7.95 -2.53
CA ALA A 215 10.91 8.34 -1.37
C ALA A 215 11.18 9.84 -1.34
N ASP A 216 11.52 10.44 -2.50
CA ASP A 216 11.95 11.84 -2.58
C ASP A 216 10.77 12.81 -2.67
N ARG A 217 9.71 12.43 -3.38
CA ARG A 217 8.60 13.32 -3.68
C ARG A 217 7.39 13.17 -2.74
N LEU A 218 7.27 12.04 -2.04
CA LEU A 218 6.13 11.75 -1.21
C LEU A 218 6.52 11.42 0.24
N PHE A 219 7.30 10.37 0.47
CA PHE A 219 7.50 9.86 1.83
C PHE A 219 8.38 10.77 2.68
N ARG A 220 9.45 11.32 2.12
CA ARG A 220 10.33 12.25 2.84
C ARG A 220 9.65 13.57 3.17
N PRO A 221 8.96 14.25 2.23
CA PRO A 221 8.22 15.47 2.52
C PRO A 221 7.12 15.27 3.57
N LEU A 222 6.44 14.13 3.56
CA LEU A 222 5.41 13.80 4.55
C LEU A 222 5.98 13.27 5.88
N GLY A 223 7.30 13.03 5.98
CA GLY A 223 7.91 12.46 7.18
C GLY A 223 7.44 11.03 7.46
N MET A 224 7.42 10.16 6.44
CA MET A 224 7.02 8.76 6.49
C MET A 224 8.25 7.83 6.41
N PRO A 225 9.12 7.78 7.45
CA PRO A 225 10.42 7.13 7.37
C PRO A 225 10.36 5.60 7.31
N ALA A 226 9.25 4.98 7.75
CA ALA A 226 9.04 3.54 7.72
C ALA A 226 8.38 3.05 6.42
N THR A 227 8.04 3.98 5.51
CA THR A 227 7.35 3.64 4.25
C THR A 227 8.35 3.54 3.11
N ARG A 228 8.48 2.34 2.53
CA ARG A 228 9.40 2.12 1.40
C ARG A 228 9.19 0.77 0.72
N PHE A 229 9.71 0.67 -0.49
CA PHE A 229 10.05 -0.60 -1.12
C PHE A 229 11.35 -1.16 -0.52
N LEU A 230 11.54 -2.47 -0.62
CA LEU A 230 12.78 -3.16 -0.28
C LEU A 230 13.33 -2.72 1.08
N PRO A 231 12.63 -2.97 2.19
CA PRO A 231 13.11 -2.60 3.50
C PRO A 231 14.46 -3.29 3.80
N PRO A 232 15.42 -2.58 4.40
CA PRO A 232 16.72 -3.15 4.70
C PRO A 232 16.63 -4.28 5.73
N ASN A 233 17.54 -5.25 5.67
CA ASN A 233 17.56 -6.37 6.60
C ASN A 233 17.58 -5.94 8.08
N ALA A 234 18.16 -4.78 8.40
CA ALA A 234 18.18 -4.22 9.75
C ALA A 234 16.74 -3.93 10.29
N TRP A 235 15.72 -3.85 9.43
CA TRP A 235 14.33 -3.64 9.85
C TRP A 235 13.56 -4.94 10.04
N ARG A 236 14.14 -6.08 9.66
CA ARG A 236 13.46 -7.38 9.61
C ARG A 236 12.70 -7.70 10.90
N ASP A 237 13.28 -7.42 12.06
CA ASP A 237 12.67 -7.72 13.36
C ASP A 237 11.47 -6.84 13.70
N ARG A 238 11.27 -5.74 12.98
CA ARG A 238 10.13 -4.84 13.11
C ARG A 238 9.05 -5.06 12.05
N ILE A 239 9.26 -6.02 11.13
CA ILE A 239 8.32 -6.32 10.06
C ILE A 239 7.53 -7.58 10.44
N ALA A 240 6.20 -7.51 10.34
CA ALA A 240 5.34 -8.67 10.51
C ALA A 240 5.58 -9.68 9.37
N PRO A 241 5.79 -10.98 9.67
CA PRO A 241 5.94 -11.99 8.64
C PRO A 241 4.63 -12.18 7.87
N THR A 242 4.73 -12.57 6.61
CA THR A 242 3.58 -12.99 5.81
C THR A 242 3.43 -14.52 5.88
N GLU A 243 3.47 -15.24 4.78
CA GLU A 243 3.26 -16.69 4.78
C GLU A 243 4.52 -17.46 4.37
N HIS A 244 4.45 -18.79 4.46
CA HIS A 244 5.39 -19.65 3.78
C HIS A 244 5.02 -19.68 2.28
N ASP A 245 5.83 -19.00 1.45
CA ASP A 245 5.63 -18.99 0.00
C ASP A 245 5.88 -20.38 -0.58
N THR A 246 4.84 -21.01 -1.04
CA THR A 246 4.90 -22.35 -1.66
C THR A 246 4.91 -22.31 -3.19
N LEU A 247 4.70 -21.15 -3.78
CA LEU A 247 4.56 -20.98 -5.23
C LEU A 247 5.87 -20.61 -5.92
N PHE A 248 6.69 -19.76 -5.28
CA PHE A 248 7.84 -19.17 -5.96
C PHE A 248 9.15 -19.28 -5.17
N ARG A 249 9.19 -18.83 -3.89
CA ARG A 249 10.43 -18.73 -3.10
C ARG A 249 10.65 -19.90 -2.14
N HIS A 250 9.63 -20.68 -1.87
CA HIS A 250 9.63 -21.91 -1.04
C HIS A 250 10.23 -21.69 0.36
N ARG A 251 9.87 -20.58 1.01
CA ARG A 251 10.34 -20.19 2.35
C ARG A 251 9.40 -19.21 3.04
N TRP A 252 9.56 -19.03 4.34
CA TRP A 252 8.87 -17.99 5.08
C TRP A 252 9.32 -16.60 4.62
N LEU A 253 8.36 -15.71 4.39
CA LEU A 253 8.59 -14.34 3.94
C LEU A 253 8.50 -13.37 5.11
N ARG A 254 9.51 -12.49 5.22
CA ARG A 254 9.54 -11.39 6.18
C ARG A 254 10.49 -10.30 5.68
N GLY A 255 9.96 -9.10 5.44
CA GLY A 255 10.71 -8.00 4.85
C GLY A 255 10.97 -8.14 3.35
N GLU A 256 10.26 -9.07 2.72
CA GLU A 256 10.20 -9.28 1.28
C GLU A 256 8.74 -9.22 0.83
N VAL A 257 8.50 -8.62 -0.34
CA VAL A 257 7.15 -8.50 -0.88
C VAL A 257 6.48 -9.86 -1.00
N HIS A 258 5.25 -9.96 -0.50
CA HIS A 258 4.45 -11.20 -0.56
C HIS A 258 4.09 -11.55 -2.01
N ASP A 259 3.66 -10.57 -2.79
CA ASP A 259 3.23 -10.74 -4.17
C ASP A 259 4.35 -11.30 -5.06
N GLU A 260 4.09 -12.43 -5.71
CA GLU A 260 5.08 -13.17 -6.51
C GLU A 260 5.47 -12.41 -7.77
N SER A 261 4.50 -11.76 -8.43
CA SER A 261 4.73 -10.98 -9.65
C SER A 261 5.53 -9.72 -9.35
N ALA A 262 5.23 -9.01 -8.25
CA ALA A 262 6.05 -7.89 -7.78
C ALA A 262 7.47 -8.33 -7.39
N ALA A 263 7.62 -9.50 -6.76
CA ALA A 263 8.93 -10.07 -6.46
C ALA A 263 9.72 -10.38 -7.75
N ARG A 264 9.07 -10.92 -8.79
CA ARG A 264 9.68 -11.12 -10.14
C ARG A 264 10.11 -9.81 -10.77
N LEU A 265 9.42 -8.71 -10.48
CA LEU A 265 9.76 -7.37 -10.91
C LEU A 265 10.87 -6.73 -10.05
N GLY A 266 11.46 -7.47 -9.11
CA GLY A 266 12.56 -7.01 -8.24
C GLY A 266 12.11 -6.34 -6.95
N GLY A 267 10.85 -6.53 -6.54
CA GLY A 267 10.29 -5.99 -5.29
C GLY A 267 9.82 -4.53 -5.38
N VAL A 268 9.99 -3.89 -6.55
CA VAL A 268 9.49 -2.53 -6.84
C VAL A 268 8.48 -2.64 -7.98
N SER A 269 7.20 -2.50 -7.67
CA SER A 269 6.13 -2.61 -8.64
C SER A 269 4.95 -1.71 -8.29
N GLY A 270 4.19 -1.29 -9.32
CA GLY A 270 3.01 -0.47 -9.13
C GLY A 270 1.85 -1.21 -8.45
N ASN A 271 1.80 -2.53 -8.53
CA ASN A 271 0.72 -3.34 -7.97
C ASN A 271 0.93 -3.70 -6.49
N ALA A 272 2.18 -3.90 -6.03
CA ALA A 272 2.53 -4.31 -4.68
C ALA A 272 4.02 -4.03 -4.38
N GLY A 273 4.43 -4.17 -3.11
CA GLY A 273 5.83 -4.11 -2.68
C GLY A 273 6.17 -3.03 -1.68
N LEU A 274 5.28 -2.07 -1.40
CA LEU A 274 5.47 -1.13 -0.31
C LEU A 274 5.29 -1.81 1.05
N PHE A 275 6.13 -1.40 1.98
CA PHE A 275 6.02 -1.66 3.41
C PHE A 275 5.76 -0.36 4.14
N SER A 276 4.95 -0.40 5.21
CA SER A 276 4.67 0.77 6.04
C SER A 276 4.13 0.38 7.41
N ASN A 277 3.94 1.37 8.28
CA ASN A 277 3.23 1.25 9.54
C ASN A 277 2.04 2.22 9.61
N ALA A 278 1.21 2.07 10.63
CA ALA A 278 0.00 2.87 10.80
C ALA A 278 0.30 4.36 11.06
N LEU A 279 1.43 4.67 11.70
CA LEU A 279 1.84 6.04 11.98
C LEU A 279 2.16 6.82 10.70
N ASP A 280 2.94 6.23 9.79
CA ASP A 280 3.27 6.85 8.51
C ASP A 280 2.01 7.01 7.64
N LEU A 281 1.18 5.96 7.56
CA LEU A 281 -0.05 6.01 6.76
C LEU A 281 -1.04 7.05 7.29
N SER A 282 -1.06 7.33 8.61
CA SER A 282 -1.92 8.36 9.19
C SER A 282 -1.59 9.76 8.64
N ARG A 283 -0.32 10.04 8.33
CA ARG A 283 0.09 11.31 7.70
C ARG A 283 -0.45 11.43 6.29
N LEU A 284 -0.35 10.38 5.49
CA LEU A 284 -0.92 10.38 4.14
C LEU A 284 -2.44 10.53 4.18
N ALA A 285 -3.13 9.82 5.09
CA ALA A 285 -4.58 9.92 5.23
C ALA A 285 -5.01 11.34 5.59
N ALA A 286 -4.37 11.95 6.59
CA ALA A 286 -4.64 13.32 7.00
C ALA A 286 -4.33 14.33 5.86
N THR A 287 -3.25 14.11 5.11
CA THR A 287 -2.92 14.94 3.94
C THR A 287 -4.01 14.90 2.88
N LEU A 288 -4.51 13.71 2.53
CA LEU A 288 -5.55 13.56 1.51
C LEU A 288 -6.88 14.15 1.96
N LEU A 289 -7.28 13.94 3.23
CA LEU A 289 -8.49 14.56 3.80
C LEU A 289 -8.39 16.09 3.87
N ASN A 290 -7.19 16.63 4.05
CA ASN A 290 -6.92 18.07 4.04
C ASN A 290 -6.62 18.61 2.63
N GLY A 291 -7.21 18.04 1.58
CA GLY A 291 -7.06 18.52 0.20
C GLY A 291 -5.63 18.51 -0.30
N GLY A 292 -4.81 17.55 0.12
CA GLY A 292 -3.43 17.38 -0.32
C GLY A 292 -2.40 18.23 0.43
N ALA A 293 -2.79 18.90 1.52
CA ALA A 293 -1.91 19.73 2.34
C ALA A 293 -1.49 19.02 3.64
N TRP A 294 -0.21 19.16 4.01
CA TRP A 294 0.35 18.75 5.29
C TRP A 294 1.14 19.90 5.91
N ASP A 295 0.77 20.34 7.10
CA ASP A 295 1.29 21.56 7.74
C ASP A 295 1.24 22.74 6.75
N SER A 296 2.39 23.35 6.44
CA SER A 296 2.52 24.44 5.48
C SER A 296 2.79 23.96 4.03
N LEU A 297 2.89 22.66 3.81
CA LEU A 297 3.21 22.07 2.49
C LEU A 297 1.92 21.72 1.75
N GLN A 298 1.64 22.38 0.62
CA GLN A 298 0.67 21.90 -0.35
C GLN A 298 1.37 20.91 -1.28
N LEU A 299 1.17 19.62 -1.03
CA LEU A 299 1.82 18.54 -1.79
C LEU A 299 1.08 18.26 -3.10
N ILE A 300 -0.25 18.23 -3.06
CA ILE A 300 -1.15 17.95 -4.19
C ILE A 300 -2.24 18.99 -4.16
N ARG A 301 -2.65 19.53 -5.31
CA ARG A 301 -3.76 20.48 -5.37
C ARG A 301 -5.07 19.84 -4.92
N ALA A 302 -5.93 20.61 -4.25
CA ALA A 302 -7.19 20.12 -3.72
C ALA A 302 -8.14 19.62 -4.83
N GLU A 303 -8.13 20.29 -5.99
CA GLU A 303 -8.91 19.88 -7.15
C GLU A 303 -8.47 18.51 -7.67
N THR A 304 -7.17 18.24 -7.67
CA THR A 304 -6.61 16.94 -8.10
C THR A 304 -6.98 15.84 -7.09
N VAL A 305 -6.88 16.10 -5.79
CA VAL A 305 -7.35 15.15 -4.79
C VAL A 305 -8.84 14.84 -5.02
N THR A 306 -9.66 15.85 -5.22
CA THR A 306 -11.10 15.69 -5.47
C THR A 306 -11.37 14.88 -6.74
N GLU A 307 -10.68 15.16 -7.86
CA GLU A 307 -10.83 14.40 -9.09
C GLU A 307 -10.48 12.92 -8.90
N PHE A 308 -9.36 12.64 -8.21
CA PHE A 308 -8.88 11.28 -8.02
C PHE A 308 -9.72 10.46 -7.03
N THR A 309 -10.40 11.09 -6.10
CA THR A 309 -11.21 10.41 -5.08
C THR A 309 -12.70 10.36 -5.42
N THR A 310 -13.12 11.01 -6.52
CA THR A 310 -14.50 10.98 -7.01
C THR A 310 -14.73 9.78 -7.94
N ARG A 311 -15.89 9.12 -7.81
CA ARG A 311 -16.33 8.03 -8.69
C ARG A 311 -16.32 8.46 -10.15
N GLN A 312 -15.71 7.66 -11.00
CA GLN A 312 -15.54 7.98 -12.42
C GLN A 312 -16.67 7.48 -13.31
N ASN A 313 -17.48 6.53 -12.82
CA ASN A 313 -18.53 5.89 -13.60
C ASN A 313 -18.01 5.25 -14.92
N ILE A 314 -16.82 4.67 -14.89
CA ILE A 314 -16.19 4.00 -16.03
C ILE A 314 -15.82 2.57 -15.64
N PRO A 315 -16.45 1.54 -16.25
CA PRO A 315 -17.60 1.65 -17.18
C PRO A 315 -18.84 2.20 -16.48
N PRO A 316 -19.91 2.54 -17.19
CA PRO A 316 -21.17 2.99 -16.58
C PRO A 316 -21.65 2.05 -15.48
N GLY A 317 -22.00 2.58 -14.31
CA GLY A 317 -22.36 1.84 -13.10
C GLY A 317 -21.19 1.44 -12.22
N SER A 318 -19.93 1.69 -12.61
CA SER A 318 -18.77 1.46 -11.76
C SER A 318 -18.70 2.46 -10.60
N THR A 319 -18.41 1.95 -9.40
CA THR A 319 -18.18 2.77 -8.21
C THR A 319 -16.71 3.21 -8.06
N ARG A 320 -15.80 2.78 -8.95
CA ARG A 320 -14.36 3.10 -8.83
C ARG A 320 -14.07 4.57 -9.05
N ALA A 321 -13.19 5.10 -8.20
CA ALA A 321 -12.50 6.36 -8.42
C ALA A 321 -11.14 6.10 -9.15
N LEU A 322 -10.29 7.11 -9.31
CA LEU A 322 -8.99 6.95 -9.95
C LEU A 322 -8.00 6.28 -8.99
N GLY A 323 -7.77 4.97 -9.17
CA GLY A 323 -6.95 4.14 -8.31
C GLY A 323 -7.64 3.67 -7.04
N TRP A 324 -8.53 4.48 -6.47
CA TRP A 324 -9.21 4.21 -5.22
C TRP A 324 -10.48 3.37 -5.42
N ASP A 325 -10.78 2.55 -4.41
CA ASP A 325 -12.10 1.96 -4.21
C ASP A 325 -13.02 2.96 -3.52
N THR A 326 -14.34 2.80 -3.71
CA THR A 326 -15.36 3.54 -2.95
C THR A 326 -16.40 2.55 -2.43
N PRO A 327 -17.24 2.89 -1.44
CA PRO A 327 -18.26 1.98 -0.93
C PRO A 327 -19.10 1.37 -2.06
N SER A 328 -19.30 0.05 -2.02
CA SER A 328 -20.12 -0.64 -3.02
C SER A 328 -21.59 -0.24 -2.88
N ASP A 329 -22.30 -0.08 -4.00
CA ASP A 329 -23.71 0.21 -3.99
C ASP A 329 -24.57 -1.03 -3.67
N SER A 330 -23.98 -2.23 -3.73
CA SER A 330 -24.62 -3.50 -3.41
C SER A 330 -23.57 -4.57 -3.08
N GLY A 331 -23.97 -5.55 -2.28
CA GLY A 331 -23.11 -6.67 -1.88
C GLY A 331 -22.05 -6.28 -0.84
N TYR A 332 -20.92 -6.96 -0.88
CA TYR A 332 -19.83 -6.73 0.09
C TYR A 332 -19.10 -5.42 -0.19
N SER A 333 -18.88 -4.65 0.88
CA SER A 333 -17.97 -3.50 0.89
C SER A 333 -16.99 -3.62 2.06
N SER A 334 -15.71 -3.47 1.80
CA SER A 334 -14.70 -3.40 2.86
C SER A 334 -14.72 -2.07 3.63
N ALA A 335 -15.50 -1.09 3.16
CA ALA A 335 -15.83 0.15 3.84
C ALA A 335 -16.93 -0.01 4.90
N GLY A 336 -17.52 -1.21 5.05
CA GLY A 336 -18.74 -1.40 5.83
C GLY A 336 -19.97 -0.79 5.18
N ALA A 337 -21.02 -0.58 5.96
CA ALA A 337 -22.29 0.02 5.53
C ALA A 337 -22.44 1.49 5.95
N GLU A 338 -21.69 1.92 6.97
CA GLU A 338 -21.91 3.17 7.67
C GLU A 338 -21.04 4.34 7.16
N LEU A 339 -19.95 4.09 6.42
CA LEU A 339 -19.14 5.17 5.85
C LEU A 339 -19.92 5.89 4.72
N SER A 340 -19.64 7.19 4.54
CA SER A 340 -20.31 8.01 3.53
C SER A 340 -20.05 7.50 2.10
N ARG A 341 -20.95 7.82 1.18
CA ARG A 341 -20.76 7.47 -0.25
C ARG A 341 -19.55 8.15 -0.91
N ARG A 342 -19.04 9.22 -0.31
CA ARG A 342 -17.83 9.92 -0.77
C ARG A 342 -16.56 9.31 -0.22
N SER A 343 -16.67 8.31 0.67
CA SER A 343 -15.50 7.61 1.18
C SER A 343 -14.72 6.95 0.05
N PHE A 344 -13.40 6.94 0.22
CA PHE A 344 -12.48 6.30 -0.67
C PHE A 344 -11.41 5.55 0.12
N GLY A 345 -10.92 4.47 -0.44
CA GLY A 345 -9.96 3.63 0.25
C GLY A 345 -9.44 2.52 -0.64
N HIS A 346 -8.75 1.58 -0.04
CA HIS A 346 -8.33 0.35 -0.71
C HIS A 346 -7.96 -0.73 0.31
N THR A 347 -7.81 -1.96 -0.17
CA THR A 347 -7.39 -3.09 0.64
C THR A 347 -6.11 -3.72 0.09
N GLY A 348 -5.36 -4.42 0.96
CA GLY A 348 -4.20 -5.22 0.58
C GLY A 348 -4.43 -6.71 0.85
N PHE A 349 -3.92 -7.56 -0.02
CA PHE A 349 -4.10 -9.01 0.07
C PHE A 349 -3.59 -9.59 1.39
N THR A 350 -2.51 -9.04 1.92
CA THR A 350 -1.88 -9.43 3.19
C THR A 350 -2.75 -9.20 4.43
N GLY A 351 -3.84 -8.40 4.29
CA GLY A 351 -4.79 -8.12 5.37
C GLY A 351 -4.90 -6.64 5.71
N THR A 352 -4.22 -5.79 5.00
CA THR A 352 -4.20 -4.34 5.21
C THR A 352 -5.41 -3.66 4.58
N SER A 353 -5.84 -2.52 5.14
CA SER A 353 -6.85 -1.62 4.55
C SER A 353 -6.66 -0.19 5.05
N MET A 354 -7.10 0.76 4.23
CA MET A 354 -7.09 2.19 4.51
C MET A 354 -8.33 2.82 3.89
N TRP A 355 -9.16 3.46 4.70
CA TRP A 355 -10.37 4.15 4.28
C TRP A 355 -10.38 5.57 4.81
N MET A 356 -10.78 6.53 3.99
CA MET A 356 -10.99 7.93 4.30
C MET A 356 -12.44 8.32 3.98
N ASP A 357 -13.08 9.00 4.90
CA ASP A 357 -14.43 9.56 4.75
C ASP A 357 -14.37 11.10 4.82
N PRO A 358 -14.36 11.79 3.68
CA PRO A 358 -14.22 13.24 3.66
C PRO A 358 -15.44 13.99 4.23
N ASP A 359 -16.62 13.38 4.26
CA ASP A 359 -17.82 14.00 4.82
C ASP A 359 -17.76 14.06 6.35
N ARG A 360 -16.92 13.23 6.98
CA ARG A 360 -16.73 13.13 8.43
C ARG A 360 -15.33 13.52 8.88
N ASP A 361 -14.47 13.91 7.93
CA ASP A 361 -13.03 14.13 8.13
C ASP A 361 -12.39 12.98 8.93
N LEU A 362 -12.71 11.74 8.54
CA LEU A 362 -12.39 10.51 9.24
C LEU A 362 -11.48 9.64 8.40
N PHE A 363 -10.47 9.01 9.03
CA PHE A 363 -9.77 7.88 8.41
C PHE A 363 -9.68 6.68 9.34
N ILE A 364 -9.62 5.49 8.72
CA ILE A 364 -9.48 4.19 9.37
C ILE A 364 -8.36 3.42 8.66
N ILE A 365 -7.31 3.07 9.38
CA ILE A 365 -6.20 2.25 8.88
C ILE A 365 -6.15 0.98 9.71
N LEU A 366 -6.30 -0.18 9.07
CA LEU A 366 -6.15 -1.48 9.70
C LEU A 366 -5.02 -2.23 9.00
N LEU A 367 -3.96 -2.52 9.72
CA LEU A 367 -2.82 -3.30 9.24
C LEU A 367 -2.81 -4.66 9.96
N THR A 368 -2.87 -5.73 9.20
CA THR A 368 -2.76 -7.11 9.69
C THR A 368 -1.87 -7.93 8.77
N ASN A 369 -1.42 -9.08 9.24
CA ASN A 369 -0.77 -10.09 8.42
C ASN A 369 -1.62 -11.37 8.34
N ARG A 370 -2.90 -11.23 7.94
CA ARG A 370 -3.87 -12.35 7.89
C ARG A 370 -3.38 -13.56 7.08
N VAL A 371 -2.44 -13.37 6.16
CA VAL A 371 -1.84 -14.46 5.37
C VAL A 371 -0.84 -15.29 6.17
N ASN A 372 -0.52 -14.93 7.39
CA ASN A 372 0.29 -15.75 8.29
C ASN A 372 -0.62 -16.65 9.14
N PRO A 373 -0.49 -17.98 9.09
CA PRO A 373 0.52 -18.73 8.36
C PRO A 373 0.15 -19.02 6.89
N THR A 374 -1.09 -18.75 6.45
CA THR A 374 -1.57 -19.13 5.12
C THR A 374 -2.55 -18.13 4.52
N ARG A 375 -2.45 -17.92 3.21
CA ARG A 375 -3.39 -17.11 2.42
C ARG A 375 -4.81 -17.66 2.34
N ALA A 376 -5.03 -18.92 2.72
CA ALA A 376 -6.35 -19.54 2.71
C ALA A 376 -7.33 -18.93 3.73
N ASN A 377 -6.82 -18.23 4.77
CA ASN A 377 -7.66 -17.55 5.74
C ASN A 377 -8.32 -16.30 5.10
N THR A 378 -9.65 -16.26 5.05
CA THR A 378 -10.45 -15.17 4.47
C THR A 378 -11.23 -14.34 5.49
N ALA A 379 -11.05 -14.60 6.80
CA ALA A 379 -11.77 -13.91 7.87
C ALA A 379 -11.64 -12.37 7.81
N ILE A 380 -10.54 -11.88 7.27
CA ILE A 380 -10.28 -10.44 7.10
C ILE A 380 -11.37 -9.71 6.31
N LEU A 381 -12.10 -10.40 5.43
CA LEU A 381 -13.18 -9.78 4.66
C LEU A 381 -14.28 -9.24 5.60
N ARG A 382 -14.75 -10.06 6.56
CA ARG A 382 -15.74 -9.60 7.54
C ARG A 382 -15.17 -8.59 8.54
N VAL A 383 -13.88 -8.76 8.90
CA VAL A 383 -13.23 -7.89 9.90
C VAL A 383 -13.15 -6.45 9.41
N ARG A 384 -12.73 -6.22 8.17
CA ARG A 384 -12.60 -4.87 7.62
C ARG A 384 -13.93 -4.11 7.65
N ALA A 385 -14.99 -4.74 7.14
CA ALA A 385 -16.33 -4.16 7.14
C ALA A 385 -16.81 -3.84 8.55
N ARG A 386 -16.66 -4.81 9.47
CA ARG A 386 -17.11 -4.62 10.86
C ARG A 386 -16.32 -3.54 11.60
N VAL A 387 -15.00 -3.45 11.39
CA VAL A 387 -14.18 -2.37 11.97
C VAL A 387 -14.63 -1.01 11.47
N ALA A 388 -14.90 -0.87 10.17
CA ALA A 388 -15.39 0.38 9.60
C ALA A 388 -16.73 0.80 10.22
N ASP A 389 -17.67 -0.15 10.34
CA ASP A 389 -18.97 0.10 10.97
C ASP A 389 -18.84 0.48 12.46
N LEU A 390 -18.04 -0.27 13.23
CA LEU A 390 -17.83 0.04 14.66
C LEU A 390 -17.20 1.41 14.88
N VAL A 391 -16.29 1.84 14.01
CA VAL A 391 -15.70 3.18 14.09
C VAL A 391 -16.72 4.26 13.75
N ALA A 392 -17.53 4.05 12.69
CA ALA A 392 -18.58 4.99 12.30
C ALA A 392 -19.67 5.10 13.37
N ASP A 393 -20.09 3.98 13.96
CA ASP A 393 -21.05 3.91 15.07
C ASP A 393 -20.57 4.62 16.36
N ALA A 394 -19.24 4.75 16.50
CA ALA A 394 -18.66 5.46 17.65
C ALA A 394 -18.71 6.99 17.53
N LEU A 395 -19.05 7.54 16.35
CA LEU A 395 -19.21 9.00 16.18
C LEU A 395 -20.49 9.47 16.89
N ILE A 396 -20.37 10.49 17.73
CA ILE A 396 -21.50 11.09 18.46
C ILE A 396 -22.25 12.06 17.55
N HIS A 397 -21.51 12.80 16.72
CA HIS A 397 -22.02 13.77 15.76
C HIS A 397 -21.31 13.53 14.42
N PRO A 398 -21.84 12.65 13.57
CA PRO A 398 -21.20 12.30 12.30
C PRO A 398 -21.12 13.47 11.30
N GLU A 399 -21.97 14.50 11.46
CA GLU A 399 -22.10 15.67 10.58
C GLU A 399 -21.27 16.91 11.04
N LEU A 400 -20.56 16.81 12.13
CA LEU A 400 -19.62 17.82 12.61
C LEU A 400 -18.19 17.37 12.30
#